data_6b3040a993d96ccf6d38af32d9387266
#
_entry.id   6b3040a993d96ccf6d38af32d9387266
#
_cell.length_a   1.000
_cell.length_b   1.000
_cell.length_c   1.000
_cell.angle_alpha   90.00
_cell.angle_beta   90.00
_cell.angle_gamma   90.00
#
_symmetry.space_group_name_H-M   'P 1'
#
loop_
_entity.id
_entity.type
_entity.pdbx_description
1 polymer ?
#
loop_
_entity_poly.entity_id
_entity_poly.type
_entity_poly.pdbx_seq_one_letter_code
_entity_poly.pdbx_strand_id
1 'polypeptide(L)'
;ALSDIHEITENNKVKTSIDQIIDFVYKIIDKNGQLPFTINSRNTEYFLPYGLVKNLGTNNKCGPILNLLFNNMNTNTHFIKGNDDRYHSHYIFSSILKCLPHLKNKNSFARLDFVENVKFENAGIIKKYFKNYDVTIYIGLKKGGIIRIHNHNNQKIFLQNGFRALKGNIILTNNFQNKHWKFNISNEEIICEGYFIKTKFINSTPIKHFFLR
;
A
#
# COMPACT_ATOMS: atom_id res chain seq x y z
N ALA A 1 16.91 0.23 3.63
CA ALA A 1 17.39 -1.14 3.89
C ALA A 1 17.87 -1.84 2.60
N LEU A 2 16.98 -2.30 1.67
CA LEU A 2 17.44 -3.02 0.47
C LEU A 2 18.41 -2.20 -0.39
N SER A 3 18.14 -0.90 -0.59
CA SER A 3 19.05 -0.03 -1.35
C SER A 3 20.41 0.16 -0.67
N ASP A 4 20.47 0.11 0.65
CA ASP A 4 21.73 0.19 1.39
C ASP A 4 22.49 -1.13 1.29
N ILE A 5 21.77 -2.26 1.35
CA ILE A 5 22.36 -3.58 1.14
C ILE A 5 22.94 -3.69 -0.28
N HIS A 6 22.19 -3.23 -1.29
CA HIS A 6 22.69 -3.25 -2.67
C HIS A 6 23.96 -2.40 -2.84
N GLU A 7 23.99 -1.21 -2.26
CA GLU A 7 25.18 -0.33 -2.32
C GLU A 7 26.44 -0.98 -1.71
N ILE A 8 26.26 -1.77 -0.65
CA ILE A 8 27.38 -2.46 0.02
C ILE A 8 27.79 -3.75 -0.71
N THR A 9 26.80 -4.49 -1.23
CA THR A 9 27.02 -5.87 -1.73
C THR A 9 27.09 -5.96 -3.25
N GLU A 10 26.66 -4.92 -3.98
CA GLU A 10 26.50 -4.89 -5.44
C GLU A 10 25.70 -6.08 -6.00
N ASN A 11 24.88 -6.71 -5.17
CA ASN A 11 24.16 -7.94 -5.51
C ASN A 11 23.02 -7.66 -6.48
N ASN A 12 23.11 -8.22 -7.69
CA ASN A 12 22.12 -8.05 -8.75
C ASN A 12 20.71 -8.58 -8.38
N LYS A 13 20.59 -9.61 -7.54
CA LYS A 13 19.29 -10.10 -7.06
C LYS A 13 18.61 -9.07 -6.17
N VAL A 14 19.38 -8.36 -5.33
CA VAL A 14 18.87 -7.27 -4.51
C VAL A 14 18.41 -6.12 -5.40
N LYS A 15 19.18 -5.75 -6.43
CA LYS A 15 18.80 -4.71 -7.40
C LYS A 15 17.50 -5.06 -8.12
N THR A 16 17.38 -6.29 -8.61
CA THR A 16 16.14 -6.79 -9.25
C THR A 16 14.93 -6.67 -8.30
N SER A 17 15.10 -7.03 -7.03
CA SER A 17 14.02 -6.91 -6.05
C SER A 17 13.63 -5.46 -5.79
N ILE A 18 14.59 -4.53 -5.75
CA ILE A 18 14.33 -3.10 -5.62
C ILE A 18 13.51 -2.60 -6.81
N ASP A 19 13.93 -2.94 -8.03
CA ASP A 19 13.23 -2.52 -9.25
C ASP A 19 11.80 -3.07 -9.33
N GLN A 20 11.59 -4.32 -8.90
CA GLN A 20 10.25 -4.92 -8.82
C GLN A 20 9.36 -4.20 -7.79
N ILE A 21 9.90 -3.81 -6.63
CA ILE A 21 9.17 -3.04 -5.63
C ILE A 21 8.80 -1.65 -6.17
N ILE A 22 9.73 -0.98 -6.83
CA ILE A 22 9.47 0.34 -7.44
C ILE A 22 8.40 0.23 -8.53
N ASP A 23 8.48 -0.80 -9.39
CA ASP A 23 7.48 -1.05 -10.44
C ASP A 23 6.09 -1.34 -9.85
N PHE A 24 6.04 -2.12 -8.76
CA PHE A 24 4.79 -2.38 -8.04
C PHE A 24 4.20 -1.07 -7.48
N VAL A 25 5.01 -0.24 -6.81
CA VAL A 25 4.56 1.04 -6.27
C VAL A 25 4.06 1.96 -7.37
N TYR A 26 4.81 2.08 -8.48
CA TYR A 26 4.44 2.88 -9.63
C TYR A 26 3.07 2.51 -10.21
N LYS A 27 2.79 1.22 -10.30
CA LYS A 27 1.52 0.72 -10.85
C LYS A 27 0.36 0.83 -9.88
N ILE A 28 0.60 0.62 -8.57
CA ILE A 28 -0.47 0.53 -7.57
C ILE A 28 -0.87 1.89 -7.00
N ILE A 29 0.04 2.87 -7.00
CA ILE A 29 -0.22 4.21 -6.46
C ILE A 29 -1.43 4.85 -7.15
N ASP A 30 -2.29 5.52 -6.40
CA ASP A 30 -3.38 6.28 -7.00
C ASP A 30 -2.92 7.67 -7.46
N LYS A 31 -3.79 8.38 -8.18
CA LYS A 31 -3.43 9.68 -8.73
C LYS A 31 -3.22 10.79 -7.69
N ASN A 32 -3.57 10.54 -6.43
CA ASN A 32 -3.33 11.43 -5.30
C ASN A 32 -2.13 11.00 -4.45
N GLY A 33 -1.33 10.04 -4.91
CA GLY A 33 -0.14 9.58 -4.19
C GLY A 33 -0.44 8.64 -3.03
N GLN A 34 -1.66 8.12 -2.90
CA GLN A 34 -1.99 7.17 -1.85
C GLN A 34 -1.73 5.73 -2.31
N LEU A 35 -1.33 4.91 -1.36
CA LEU A 35 -1.17 3.48 -1.56
C LEU A 35 -2.26 2.71 -0.83
N PRO A 36 -2.84 1.67 -1.43
CA PRO A 36 -3.93 0.92 -0.83
C PRO A 36 -3.44 -0.08 0.23
N PHE A 37 -2.72 0.39 1.24
CA PHE A 37 -2.11 -0.48 2.27
C PHE A 37 -3.13 -1.32 3.05
N THR A 38 -4.35 -0.84 3.17
CA THR A 38 -5.44 -1.56 3.85
C THR A 38 -5.83 -2.87 3.16
N ILE A 39 -5.56 -2.99 1.86
CA ILE A 39 -5.75 -4.23 1.10
C ILE A 39 -4.62 -5.23 1.39
N ASN A 40 -3.50 -4.75 1.89
CA ASN A 40 -2.33 -5.56 2.25
C ASN A 40 -2.43 -6.08 3.72
N SER A 41 -1.34 -6.62 4.25
CA SER A 41 -1.29 -7.28 5.56
C SER A 41 -1.42 -6.32 6.76
N ARG A 42 -1.16 -5.03 6.57
CA ARG A 42 -1.17 -4.02 7.64
C ARG A 42 -1.99 -2.79 7.23
N ASN A 43 -2.72 -2.21 8.18
CA ASN A 43 -3.48 -0.97 7.99
C ASN A 43 -2.58 0.28 8.17
N THR A 44 -1.38 0.27 7.62
CA THR A 44 -0.46 1.41 7.68
C THR A 44 -0.52 2.18 6.38
N GLU A 45 -0.77 3.47 6.46
CA GLU A 45 -0.94 4.36 5.31
C GLU A 45 0.25 5.32 5.11
N TYR A 46 1.39 5.06 5.73
CA TYR A 46 2.58 5.86 5.52
C TYR A 46 3.53 5.21 4.52
N PHE A 47 4.27 6.05 3.82
CA PHE A 47 5.29 5.65 2.87
C PHE A 47 6.62 6.33 3.21
N LEU A 48 7.71 5.58 3.17
CA LEU A 48 9.05 6.10 3.45
C LEU A 48 9.78 6.38 2.13
N PRO A 49 10.02 7.66 1.76
CA PRO A 49 10.52 8.03 0.44
C PRO A 49 12.00 7.70 0.20
N TYR A 50 12.79 7.45 1.25
CA TYR A 50 14.24 7.28 1.15
C TYR A 50 14.67 6.25 0.10
N GLY A 51 14.01 5.09 0.03
CA GLY A 51 14.33 4.07 -0.96
C GLY A 51 14.14 4.53 -2.41
N LEU A 52 13.11 5.35 -2.67
CA LEU A 52 12.90 5.95 -4.00
C LEU A 52 13.96 7.01 -4.31
N VAL A 53 14.24 7.89 -3.34
CA VAL A 53 15.23 8.96 -3.51
C VAL A 53 16.61 8.40 -3.80
N LYS A 54 17.01 7.35 -3.10
CA LYS A 54 18.30 6.69 -3.30
C LYS A 54 18.43 6.04 -4.70
N ASN A 55 17.32 5.62 -5.29
CA ASN A 55 17.29 4.99 -6.62
C ASN A 55 16.94 5.96 -7.77
N LEU A 56 16.90 7.28 -7.54
CA LEU A 56 16.57 8.28 -8.56
C LEU A 56 17.45 8.23 -9.81
N GLY A 57 18.75 7.93 -9.65
CA GLY A 57 19.70 7.84 -10.75
C GLY A 57 19.68 6.52 -11.52
N THR A 58 19.07 5.48 -10.95
CA THR A 58 19.11 4.11 -11.49
C THR A 58 17.76 3.58 -11.93
N ASN A 59 16.65 4.23 -11.55
CA ASN A 59 15.30 3.82 -11.93
C ASN A 59 14.43 5.04 -12.25
N ASN A 60 14.02 5.16 -13.50
CA ASN A 60 13.26 6.31 -14.03
C ASN A 60 11.85 6.47 -13.44
N LYS A 61 11.29 5.45 -12.80
CA LYS A 61 9.98 5.50 -12.14
C LYS A 61 10.02 6.21 -10.77
N CYS A 62 11.20 6.32 -10.15
CA CYS A 62 11.34 6.94 -8.84
C CYS A 62 10.97 8.43 -8.86
N GLY A 63 11.44 9.18 -9.86
CA GLY A 63 11.16 10.60 -10.00
C GLY A 63 9.66 10.91 -10.08
N PRO A 64 8.91 10.31 -11.01
CA PRO A 64 7.46 10.48 -11.12
C PRO A 64 6.69 10.14 -9.83
N ILE A 65 7.04 9.07 -9.12
CA ILE A 65 6.42 8.71 -7.84
C ILE A 65 6.68 9.80 -6.80
N LEU A 66 7.93 10.25 -6.67
CA LEU A 66 8.32 11.28 -5.71
C LEU A 66 7.65 12.63 -6.01
N ASN A 67 7.54 13.00 -7.28
CA ASN A 67 6.83 14.19 -7.70
C ASN A 67 5.37 14.16 -7.22
N LEU A 68 4.68 13.06 -7.46
CA LEU A 68 3.30 12.87 -7.00
C LEU A 68 3.19 12.94 -5.48
N LEU A 69 4.06 12.28 -4.74
CA LEU A 69 4.07 12.26 -3.28
C LEU A 69 4.31 13.65 -2.69
N PHE A 70 5.31 14.38 -3.19
CA PHE A 70 5.66 15.69 -2.65
C PHE A 70 4.67 16.78 -3.04
N ASN A 71 4.13 16.76 -4.24
CA ASN A 71 3.09 17.73 -4.65
C ASN A 71 1.81 17.58 -3.83
N ASN A 72 1.53 16.39 -3.30
CA ASN A 72 0.36 16.15 -2.45
C ASN A 72 0.62 16.32 -0.96
N MET A 73 1.81 16.73 -0.52
CA MET A 73 2.10 16.94 0.91
C MET A 73 1.20 17.99 1.58
N ASN A 74 0.76 18.98 0.83
CA ASN A 74 -0.11 20.03 1.34
C ASN A 74 -1.60 19.68 1.30
N THR A 75 -1.94 18.48 0.86
CA THR A 75 -3.33 18.01 0.78
C THR A 75 -3.68 17.13 1.98
N ASN A 76 -4.97 16.97 2.23
CA ASN A 76 -5.47 16.05 3.24
C ASN A 76 -5.19 14.56 2.94
N THR A 77 -4.64 14.25 1.79
CA THR A 77 -4.37 12.89 1.29
C THR A 77 -2.89 12.55 1.22
N HIS A 78 -2.02 13.36 1.86
CA HIS A 78 -0.58 13.13 1.83
C HIS A 78 -0.19 11.79 2.49
N PHE A 79 0.95 11.24 2.07
CA PHE A 79 1.44 9.92 2.50
C PHE A 79 1.88 9.82 3.97
N ILE A 80 1.91 10.93 4.70
CA ILE A 80 2.28 11.00 6.12
C ILE A 80 1.03 11.07 7.02
N LYS A 81 -0.17 11.29 6.44
CA LYS A 81 -1.41 11.47 7.19
C LYS A 81 -1.78 10.24 8.02
N GLY A 82 -2.29 10.46 9.22
CA GLY A 82 -2.86 9.42 10.07
C GLY A 82 -1.85 8.67 10.94
N ASN A 83 -0.60 9.12 10.98
CA ASN A 83 0.41 8.54 11.85
C ASN A 83 0.50 9.28 13.19
N ASP A 84 0.82 8.55 14.24
CA ASP A 84 1.10 9.14 15.55
C ASP A 84 2.51 9.77 15.60
N ASP A 85 2.78 10.58 16.63
CA ASP A 85 4.04 11.30 16.80
C ASP A 85 5.26 10.38 16.87
N ARG A 86 5.11 9.13 17.35
CA ARG A 86 6.20 8.16 17.39
C ARG A 86 6.61 7.74 15.99
N TYR A 87 5.65 7.51 15.09
CA TYR A 87 5.97 7.17 13.69
C TYR A 87 6.59 8.36 12.97
N HIS A 88 6.08 9.59 13.22
CA HIS A 88 6.68 10.78 12.64
C HIS A 88 8.12 10.98 13.09
N SER A 89 8.40 10.93 14.39
CA SER A 89 9.73 11.22 14.93
C SER A 89 10.75 10.10 14.65
N HIS A 90 10.36 8.82 14.78
CA HIS A 90 11.33 7.73 14.68
C HIS A 90 11.54 7.19 13.26
N TYR A 91 10.50 7.18 12.44
CA TYR A 91 10.58 6.54 11.11
C TYR A 91 10.52 7.54 9.98
N ILE A 92 9.53 8.42 9.97
CA ILE A 92 9.29 9.31 8.82
C ILE A 92 10.33 10.42 8.78
N PHE A 93 10.55 11.10 9.89
CA PHE A 93 11.54 12.18 9.98
C PHE A 93 12.96 11.68 9.65
N SER A 94 13.37 10.56 10.23
CA SER A 94 14.65 9.92 9.92
C SER A 94 14.77 9.57 8.42
N SER A 95 13.70 9.06 7.81
CA SER A 95 13.68 8.76 6.38
C SER A 95 13.81 10.01 5.52
N ILE A 96 13.15 11.10 5.90
CA ILE A 96 13.23 12.39 5.19
C ILE A 96 14.63 12.97 5.30
N LEU A 97 15.24 13.00 6.49
CA LEU A 97 16.62 13.48 6.68
C LEU A 97 17.60 12.72 5.78
N LYS A 98 17.47 11.41 5.68
CA LYS A 98 18.29 10.58 4.80
C LYS A 98 18.11 10.89 3.31
N CYS A 99 17.01 11.50 2.91
CA CYS A 99 16.79 11.92 1.53
C CYS A 99 17.63 13.15 1.14
N LEU A 100 17.92 14.05 2.08
CA LEU A 100 18.52 15.37 1.79
C LEU A 100 19.84 15.30 0.98
N PRO A 101 20.80 14.42 1.30
CA PRO A 101 22.05 14.34 0.51
C PRO A 101 21.82 13.95 -0.96
N HIS A 102 20.77 13.18 -1.24
CA HIS A 102 20.49 12.66 -2.57
C HIS A 102 19.61 13.60 -3.43
N LEU A 103 19.03 14.66 -2.83
CA LEU A 103 18.14 15.61 -3.52
C LEU A 103 18.83 16.91 -3.94
N LYS A 104 20.07 17.16 -3.52
CA LYS A 104 20.78 18.46 -3.62
C LYS A 104 20.80 19.09 -5.02
N ASN A 105 20.58 18.35 -6.10
CA ASN A 105 20.68 18.85 -7.47
C ASN A 105 19.46 18.49 -8.32
N LYS A 106 18.31 18.21 -7.72
CA LYS A 106 17.09 17.79 -8.44
C LYS A 106 16.01 18.88 -8.36
N ASN A 107 15.92 19.71 -9.39
CA ASN A 107 14.98 20.85 -9.42
C ASN A 107 13.57 20.46 -9.88
N SER A 108 13.41 19.34 -10.59
CA SER A 108 12.10 18.86 -11.03
C SER A 108 12.13 17.36 -11.32
N PHE A 109 10.98 16.74 -11.17
CA PHE A 109 10.76 15.34 -11.56
C PHE A 109 9.67 15.29 -12.64
N ALA A 110 9.76 14.31 -13.54
CA ALA A 110 8.72 14.06 -14.53
C ALA A 110 7.36 13.77 -13.83
N ARG A 111 6.28 14.08 -14.54
CA ARG A 111 4.93 13.74 -14.09
C ARG A 111 4.73 12.22 -14.15
N LEU A 112 3.98 11.67 -13.21
CA LEU A 112 3.62 10.26 -13.22
C LEU A 112 2.54 10.00 -14.29
N ASP A 113 2.82 9.06 -15.18
CA ASP A 113 1.81 8.48 -16.07
C ASP A 113 0.97 7.51 -15.25
N PHE A 114 -0.24 7.93 -14.94
CA PHE A 114 -1.11 7.17 -14.07
C PHE A 114 -1.57 5.87 -14.73
N VAL A 115 -1.25 4.75 -14.09
CA VAL A 115 -1.69 3.42 -14.56
C VAL A 115 -3.10 3.17 -14.06
N GLU A 116 -4.09 3.16 -14.97
CA GLU A 116 -5.50 3.07 -14.65
C GLU A 116 -5.91 1.68 -14.13
N ASN A 117 -5.47 0.64 -14.83
CA ASN A 117 -5.91 -0.72 -14.55
C ASN A 117 -4.70 -1.64 -14.35
N VAL A 118 -4.68 -2.36 -13.24
CA VAL A 118 -3.62 -3.31 -12.92
C VAL A 118 -4.20 -4.53 -12.22
N LYS A 119 -3.69 -5.70 -12.61
CA LYS A 119 -3.96 -6.97 -11.94
C LYS A 119 -2.64 -7.60 -11.51
N PHE A 120 -2.44 -7.76 -10.22
CA PHE A 120 -1.32 -8.49 -9.64
C PHE A 120 -1.81 -9.88 -9.19
N GLU A 121 -1.75 -10.86 -10.08
CA GLU A 121 -2.30 -12.20 -9.83
C GLU A 121 -1.69 -12.87 -8.60
N ASN A 122 -0.35 -12.85 -8.50
CA ASN A 122 0.36 -13.46 -7.38
C ASN A 122 0.06 -12.78 -6.03
N ALA A 123 -0.16 -11.47 -6.03
CA ALA A 123 -0.56 -10.72 -4.83
C ALA A 123 -2.06 -10.81 -4.56
N GLY A 124 -2.86 -11.15 -5.57
CA GLY A 124 -4.31 -11.13 -5.51
C GLY A 124 -4.86 -9.72 -5.34
N ILE A 125 -4.27 -8.74 -6.03
CA ILE A 125 -4.69 -7.33 -5.96
C ILE A 125 -5.11 -6.87 -7.35
N ILE A 126 -6.26 -6.20 -7.40
CA ILE A 126 -6.75 -5.51 -8.60
C ILE A 126 -6.87 -4.04 -8.29
N LYS A 127 -6.45 -3.19 -9.22
CA LYS A 127 -6.71 -1.76 -9.29
C LYS A 127 -7.50 -1.48 -10.55
N LYS A 128 -8.62 -0.76 -10.43
CA LYS A 128 -9.39 -0.23 -11.56
C LYS A 128 -9.68 1.26 -11.33
N TYR A 129 -9.49 2.06 -12.35
CA TYR A 129 -9.86 3.47 -12.37
C TYR A 129 -11.04 3.70 -13.28
N PHE A 130 -12.07 4.37 -12.77
CA PHE A 130 -13.28 4.73 -13.49
C PHE A 130 -13.25 6.23 -13.80
N LYS A 131 -12.81 6.56 -14.99
CA LYS A 131 -12.57 7.94 -15.44
C LYS A 131 -13.81 8.84 -15.33
N ASN A 132 -14.98 8.32 -15.70
CA ASN A 132 -16.24 9.08 -15.69
C ASN A 132 -16.67 9.50 -14.29
N TYR A 133 -16.27 8.78 -13.26
CA TYR A 133 -16.62 9.04 -11.87
C TYR A 133 -15.46 9.60 -11.05
N ASP A 134 -14.28 9.65 -11.66
CA ASP A 134 -13.02 9.98 -10.98
C ASP A 134 -12.77 9.15 -9.71
N VAL A 135 -12.92 7.82 -9.84
CA VAL A 135 -12.87 6.87 -8.75
C VAL A 135 -11.85 5.78 -9.03
N THR A 136 -10.97 5.50 -8.07
CA THR A 136 -10.10 4.32 -8.07
C THR A 136 -10.65 3.27 -7.13
N ILE A 137 -10.79 2.05 -7.61
CA ILE A 137 -11.20 0.88 -6.81
C ILE A 137 -10.03 -0.10 -6.71
N TYR A 138 -9.74 -0.51 -5.49
CA TYR A 138 -8.79 -1.57 -5.19
C TYR A 138 -9.51 -2.75 -4.57
N ILE A 139 -9.16 -3.96 -5.01
CA ILE A 139 -9.78 -5.20 -4.53
C ILE A 139 -8.68 -6.16 -4.10
N GLY A 140 -8.77 -6.64 -2.86
CA GLY A 140 -7.89 -7.66 -2.28
C GLY A 140 -8.51 -9.04 -2.36
N LEU A 141 -8.30 -9.75 -3.46
CA LEU A 141 -8.91 -11.06 -3.74
C LEU A 141 -8.50 -12.11 -2.71
N LYS A 142 -7.22 -12.22 -2.39
CA LYS A 142 -6.70 -13.18 -1.41
C LYS A 142 -7.10 -12.89 0.03
N LYS A 143 -7.76 -11.77 0.27
CA LYS A 143 -8.36 -11.38 1.54
C LYS A 143 -9.90 -11.43 1.51
N GLY A 144 -10.48 -12.29 0.70
CA GLY A 144 -11.93 -12.44 0.62
C GLY A 144 -12.65 -11.29 -0.04
N GLY A 145 -12.03 -10.63 -1.01
CA GLY A 145 -12.66 -9.58 -1.79
C GLY A 145 -12.83 -8.25 -1.04
N ILE A 146 -11.95 -7.93 -0.09
CA ILE A 146 -11.99 -6.61 0.57
C ILE A 146 -11.78 -5.51 -0.47
N ILE A 147 -12.53 -4.40 -0.29
CA ILE A 147 -12.58 -3.32 -1.27
C ILE A 147 -12.16 -2.01 -0.61
N ARG A 148 -11.34 -1.22 -1.34
CA ARG A 148 -11.09 0.18 -1.05
C ARG A 148 -11.51 1.00 -2.26
N ILE A 149 -12.35 1.99 -2.05
CA ILE A 149 -12.79 2.93 -3.07
C ILE A 149 -12.27 4.30 -2.69
N HIS A 150 -11.57 4.95 -3.61
CA HIS A 150 -11.12 6.32 -3.46
C HIS A 150 -11.81 7.20 -4.49
N ASN A 151 -12.69 8.08 -4.03
CA ASN A 151 -13.31 9.12 -4.85
C ASN A 151 -12.42 10.37 -4.83
N HIS A 152 -11.82 10.71 -5.97
CA HIS A 152 -10.85 11.79 -6.08
C HIS A 152 -11.50 13.17 -6.11
N ASN A 153 -12.76 13.27 -6.54
CA ASN A 153 -13.47 14.56 -6.59
C ASN A 153 -13.71 15.17 -5.21
N ASN A 154 -14.06 14.34 -4.23
CA ASN A 154 -14.38 14.78 -2.87
C ASN A 154 -13.39 14.26 -1.81
N GLN A 155 -12.30 13.62 -2.23
CA GLN A 155 -11.25 13.07 -1.38
C GLN A 155 -11.77 12.04 -0.35
N LYS A 156 -12.92 11.41 -0.61
CA LYS A 156 -13.50 10.40 0.28
C LYS A 156 -12.96 9.02 -0.02
N ILE A 157 -12.62 8.32 1.04
CA ILE A 157 -12.21 6.91 0.99
C ILE A 157 -13.28 6.08 1.66
N PHE A 158 -13.78 5.10 0.93
CA PHE A 158 -14.63 4.05 1.44
C PHE A 158 -13.83 2.77 1.56
N LEU A 159 -13.91 2.11 2.70
CA LEU A 159 -13.14 0.91 3.00
C LEU A 159 -14.05 -0.17 3.57
N GLN A 160 -14.12 -1.31 2.89
CA GLN A 160 -14.76 -2.50 3.39
C GLN A 160 -13.67 -3.51 3.81
N ASN A 161 -13.55 -3.72 5.12
CA ASN A 161 -12.49 -4.53 5.74
C ASN A 161 -12.81 -6.02 5.86
N GLY A 162 -13.79 -6.51 5.13
CA GLY A 162 -14.25 -7.89 5.19
C GLY A 162 -15.47 -8.10 6.08
N PHE A 163 -15.87 -9.34 6.21
CA PHE A 163 -17.06 -9.75 6.94
C PHE A 163 -16.69 -10.52 8.21
N ARG A 164 -17.55 -10.40 9.22
CA ARG A 164 -17.51 -11.22 10.42
C ARG A 164 -18.87 -11.88 10.62
N ALA A 165 -18.86 -13.14 10.98
CA ALA A 165 -20.06 -13.88 11.39
C ALA A 165 -19.86 -14.44 12.79
N LEU A 166 -20.93 -14.47 13.58
CA LEU A 166 -20.95 -15.07 14.92
C LEU A 166 -21.76 -16.35 14.85
N LYS A 167 -21.18 -17.46 15.35
CA LYS A 167 -21.88 -18.72 15.54
C LYS A 167 -21.64 -19.20 16.98
N GLY A 168 -22.60 -18.89 17.88
CA GLY A 168 -22.38 -19.04 19.32
C GLY A 168 -21.20 -18.17 19.78
N ASN A 169 -20.23 -18.80 20.45
CA ASN A 169 -19.01 -18.13 20.91
C ASN A 169 -17.85 -18.14 19.87
N ILE A 170 -18.16 -18.54 18.64
CA ILE A 170 -17.15 -18.64 17.57
C ILE A 170 -17.27 -17.41 16.68
N ILE A 171 -16.16 -16.68 16.52
CA ILE A 171 -16.04 -15.62 15.53
C ILE A 171 -15.42 -16.19 14.27
N LEU A 172 -16.14 -16.00 13.16
CA LEU A 172 -15.69 -16.35 11.82
C LEU A 172 -15.38 -15.05 11.05
N THR A 173 -14.33 -15.05 10.26
CA THR A 173 -13.98 -13.88 9.43
C THR A 173 -13.39 -14.31 8.09
N ASN A 174 -13.53 -13.46 7.08
CA ASN A 174 -12.88 -13.61 5.78
C ASN A 174 -11.65 -12.71 5.62
N ASN A 175 -11.32 -11.88 6.61
CA ASN A 175 -10.28 -10.85 6.50
C ASN A 175 -8.84 -11.37 6.66
N PHE A 176 -8.59 -12.65 6.51
CA PHE A 176 -7.24 -13.20 6.49
C PHE A 176 -6.81 -13.57 5.07
N GLN A 177 -5.56 -13.27 4.75
CA GLN A 177 -4.98 -13.74 3.50
C GLN A 177 -5.00 -15.27 3.47
N ASN A 178 -5.71 -15.84 2.50
CA ASN A 178 -5.88 -17.27 2.38
C ASN A 178 -5.70 -17.69 0.91
N LYS A 179 -4.88 -18.70 0.70
CA LYS A 179 -4.66 -19.33 -0.62
C LYS A 179 -5.88 -20.10 -1.16
N HIS A 180 -6.87 -20.38 -0.31
CA HIS A 180 -8.08 -21.11 -0.70
C HIS A 180 -9.16 -20.23 -1.32
N TRP A 181 -8.99 -18.89 -1.34
CA TRP A 181 -9.89 -18.02 -2.07
C TRP A 181 -9.78 -18.30 -3.56
N LYS A 182 -10.91 -18.63 -4.18
CA LYS A 182 -11.09 -18.73 -5.62
C LYS A 182 -11.71 -17.44 -6.12
N PHE A 183 -11.32 -17.00 -7.29
CA PHE A 183 -11.88 -15.80 -7.88
C PHE A 183 -12.03 -15.96 -9.39
N ASN A 184 -13.13 -15.46 -9.90
CA ASN A 184 -13.40 -15.29 -11.32
C ASN A 184 -13.54 -13.81 -11.62
N ILE A 185 -12.89 -13.33 -12.67
CA ILE A 185 -12.83 -11.93 -13.04
C ILE A 185 -13.31 -11.81 -14.46
N SER A 186 -14.44 -11.15 -14.65
CA SER A 186 -14.97 -10.71 -15.94
C SER A 186 -14.81 -9.18 -16.08
N ASN A 187 -15.24 -8.65 -17.24
CA ASN A 187 -15.27 -7.20 -17.45
C ASN A 187 -16.31 -6.49 -16.56
N GLU A 188 -17.38 -7.19 -16.19
CA GLU A 188 -18.53 -6.61 -15.50
C GLU A 188 -18.57 -6.96 -14.02
N GLU A 189 -18.03 -8.13 -13.64
CA GLU A 189 -18.09 -8.60 -12.26
C GLU A 189 -16.80 -9.28 -11.80
N ILE A 190 -16.63 -9.32 -10.48
CA ILE A 190 -15.58 -10.07 -9.78
C ILE A 190 -16.26 -10.94 -8.74
N ILE A 191 -16.22 -12.24 -8.95
CA ILE A 191 -16.73 -13.23 -8.00
C ILE A 191 -15.56 -13.73 -7.17
N CYS A 192 -15.72 -13.67 -5.84
CA CYS A 192 -14.75 -14.18 -4.88
C CYS A 192 -15.42 -15.20 -3.97
N GLU A 193 -14.97 -16.44 -4.03
CA GLU A 193 -15.51 -17.56 -3.27
C GLU A 193 -14.47 -18.10 -2.29
N GLY A 194 -14.91 -18.39 -1.06
CA GLY A 194 -14.01 -18.94 -0.06
C GLY A 194 -14.73 -19.24 1.25
N TYR A 195 -13.96 -19.57 2.28
CA TYR A 195 -14.51 -19.92 3.59
C TYR A 195 -14.21 -18.84 4.60
N PHE A 196 -15.12 -18.71 5.56
CA PHE A 196 -14.84 -18.01 6.79
C PHE A 196 -13.87 -18.83 7.66
N ILE A 197 -12.87 -18.18 8.20
CA ILE A 197 -11.88 -18.79 9.09
C ILE A 197 -12.26 -18.49 10.54
N LYS A 198 -12.24 -19.51 11.39
CA LYS A 198 -12.41 -19.34 12.82
C LYS A 198 -11.26 -18.53 13.40
N THR A 199 -11.59 -17.46 14.09
CA THR A 199 -10.61 -16.68 14.84
C THR A 199 -10.81 -16.86 16.33
N LYS A 200 -9.72 -16.98 17.08
CA LYS A 200 -9.75 -16.81 18.51
C LYS A 200 -9.66 -15.31 18.79
N PHE A 201 -10.76 -14.72 19.21
CA PHE A 201 -10.71 -13.35 19.72
C PHE A 201 -10.09 -13.40 21.12
N ILE A 202 -8.84 -13.01 21.22
CA ILE A 202 -8.22 -12.81 22.52
C ILE A 202 -8.51 -11.35 22.87
N ASN A 203 -9.45 -11.11 23.78
CA ASN A 203 -9.61 -9.79 24.37
C ASN A 203 -8.26 -9.38 24.98
N SER A 204 -7.70 -8.33 24.43
CA SER A 204 -6.48 -7.74 24.94
C SER A 204 -6.79 -7.15 26.32
N THR A 205 -6.28 -7.77 27.38
CA THR A 205 -6.31 -7.20 28.72
C THR A 205 -4.95 -6.56 29.03
N PRO A 206 -4.87 -5.54 29.89
CA PRO A 206 -3.59 -4.94 30.29
C PRO A 206 -2.56 -5.98 30.75
N ILE A 207 -3.00 -6.99 31.47
CA ILE A 207 -2.16 -8.10 31.93
C ILE A 207 -1.59 -8.91 30.77
N LYS A 208 -2.41 -9.24 29.76
CA LYS A 208 -1.94 -9.96 28.57
C LYS A 208 -0.97 -9.12 27.75
N HIS A 209 -1.16 -7.81 27.67
CA HIS A 209 -0.21 -6.91 27.02
C HIS A 209 1.13 -6.86 27.75
N PHE A 210 1.12 -6.93 29.07
CA PHE A 210 2.35 -6.95 29.87
C PHE A 210 3.20 -8.22 29.60
N PHE A 211 2.56 -9.38 29.44
CA PHE A 211 3.26 -10.65 29.17
C PHE A 211 3.59 -10.89 27.70
N LEU A 212 3.05 -10.09 26.75
CA LEU A 212 3.33 -10.21 25.33
C LEU A 212 4.40 -9.24 24.81
N ARG A 213 4.95 -8.41 25.70
CA ARG A 213 6.11 -7.55 25.46
C ARG A 213 7.36 -8.11 26.12
#